data_c3ec6f18d517a4ffe15ce292ae518df3
#
_entry.id   c3ec6f18d517a4ffe15ce292ae518df3
#
_cell.length_a   1.000
_cell.length_b   1.000
_cell.length_c   1.000
_cell.angle_alpha   90.00
_cell.angle_beta   90.00
_cell.angle_gamma   90.00
#
_symmetry.space_group_name_H-M   'P 1'
#
loop_
_entity.id
_entity.type
_entity.pdbx_description
1 polymer ?
#
loop_
_entity_poly.entity_id
_entity_poly.type
_entity_poly.pdbx_seq_one_letter_code
_entity_poly.pdbx_strand_id
1 'polypeptide(L)'
;MNKEYPEEVRLYDHFPNSGIVHMPGRRFPAIAIQGDTLSSMLSAVMEMLEKGKKYKDENLYYSALDLAKQLRGQLTHYEEILESEGFERPYTMVARELNIVDDFENT
;
A
#
# COMPACT_ATOMS: atom_id res chain seq x y z
N MET A 1 -20.01 7.12 17.66
CA MET A 1 -19.29 8.36 17.50
C MET A 1 -19.79 9.14 16.30
N ASN A 2 -19.92 10.43 16.47
CA ASN A 2 -20.45 11.27 15.44
C ASN A 2 -19.40 11.66 14.41
N LYS A 3 -19.70 11.42 13.15
CA LYS A 3 -18.80 11.70 12.04
C LYS A 3 -19.38 12.75 11.09
N GLU A 4 -20.14 13.70 11.63
CA GLU A 4 -20.74 14.74 10.81
C GLU A 4 -19.71 15.60 10.08
N TYR A 5 -18.52 15.72 10.62
CA TYR A 5 -17.49 16.56 10.05
C TYR A 5 -16.28 15.75 9.67
N PRO A 6 -15.62 16.07 8.55
CA PRO A 6 -14.35 15.46 8.25
C PRO A 6 -13.36 15.82 9.35
N GLU A 7 -12.53 14.89 9.71
CA GLU A 7 -11.44 15.15 10.63
C GLU A 7 -10.40 16.00 9.92
N GLU A 8 -9.85 16.98 10.64
CA GLU A 8 -8.82 17.82 10.07
C GLU A 8 -7.46 17.18 10.19
N VAL A 9 -6.67 17.32 9.13
CA VAL A 9 -5.30 16.83 9.07
C VAL A 9 -4.41 18.02 8.78
N ARG A 10 -3.39 18.22 9.61
CA ARG A 10 -2.46 19.32 9.40
C ARG A 10 -1.40 18.92 8.37
N LEU A 11 -1.29 19.70 7.31
CA LEU A 11 -0.28 19.50 6.28
C LEU A 11 0.93 20.36 6.60
N TYR A 12 2.08 19.74 6.84
CA TYR A 12 3.32 20.46 7.10
C TYR A 12 4.09 20.80 5.84
N ASP A 13 4.09 19.85 4.90
CA ASP A 13 4.85 20.01 3.67
C ASP A 13 4.29 19.08 2.62
N HIS A 14 4.51 19.39 1.35
CA HIS A 14 4.05 18.54 0.26
C HIS A 14 5.08 18.47 -0.86
N PHE A 15 5.27 17.26 -1.35
CA PHE A 15 6.01 16.96 -2.55
C PHE A 15 5.04 16.45 -3.61
N PRO A 16 5.47 16.28 -4.87
CA PRO A 16 4.55 15.84 -5.91
C PRO A 16 3.77 14.57 -5.61
N ASN A 17 4.38 13.59 -4.94
CA ASN A 17 3.73 12.31 -4.69
C ASN A 17 3.58 11.97 -3.21
N SER A 18 3.90 12.90 -2.32
CA SER A 18 3.79 12.64 -0.88
C SER A 18 3.67 13.95 -0.11
N GLY A 19 3.35 13.84 1.17
CA GLY A 19 3.27 14.98 2.05
C GLY A 19 3.57 14.58 3.48
N ILE A 20 3.87 15.57 4.30
CA ILE A 20 4.05 15.34 5.74
C ILE A 20 2.80 15.87 6.43
N VAL A 21 2.07 14.98 7.06
CA VAL A 21 0.76 15.31 7.64
C VAL A 21 0.70 14.84 9.09
N HIS A 22 -0.09 15.55 9.89
CA HIS A 22 -0.32 15.12 11.27
C HIS A 22 -1.74 14.59 11.37
N MET A 23 -1.84 13.29 11.58
CA MET A 23 -3.12 12.63 11.71
C MET A 23 -3.72 12.91 13.09
N PRO A 24 -5.04 13.01 13.19
CA PRO A 24 -5.68 13.26 14.49
C PRO A 24 -5.34 12.14 15.48
N GLY A 25 -5.06 12.55 16.72
CA GLY A 25 -4.82 11.61 17.80
C GLY A 25 -3.46 10.91 17.77
N ARG A 26 -2.60 11.26 16.83
CA ARG A 26 -1.27 10.63 16.74
C ARG A 26 -0.21 11.58 17.26
N ARG A 27 0.79 11.01 17.92
CA ARG A 27 1.86 11.81 18.53
C ARG A 27 2.82 12.39 17.49
N PHE A 28 3.15 11.61 16.48
CA PHE A 28 4.13 12.02 15.47
C PHE A 28 3.46 12.22 14.11
N PRO A 29 4.00 13.13 13.30
CA PRO A 29 3.52 13.28 11.93
C PRO A 29 3.74 12.00 11.13
N ALA A 30 2.99 11.87 10.06
CA ALA A 30 3.05 10.73 9.15
C ALA A 30 3.43 11.21 7.77
N ILE A 31 3.77 10.26 6.91
CA ILE A 31 4.03 10.51 5.51
C ILE A 31 2.80 10.03 4.72
N ALA A 32 2.21 10.93 3.95
CA ALA A 32 1.13 10.56 3.04
C ALA A 32 1.76 10.24 1.69
N ILE A 33 1.46 9.08 1.14
CA ILE A 33 2.00 8.65 -0.16
C ILE A 33 0.84 8.46 -1.11
N GLN A 34 0.98 8.98 -2.34
CA GLN A 34 -0.04 8.82 -3.35
C GLN A 34 -0.26 7.34 -3.67
N GLY A 35 -1.52 6.98 -3.93
CA GLY A 35 -1.87 5.59 -4.19
C GLY A 35 -1.18 4.98 -5.40
N ASP A 36 -0.98 5.76 -6.46
CA ASP A 36 -0.28 5.27 -7.65
C ASP A 36 1.20 4.98 -7.35
N THR A 37 1.82 5.80 -6.50
CA THR A 37 3.19 5.55 -6.06
C THR A 37 3.27 4.26 -5.26
N LEU A 38 2.31 4.06 -4.35
CA LEU A 38 2.26 2.86 -3.54
C LEU A 38 2.03 1.62 -4.40
N SER A 39 1.21 1.75 -5.44
CA SER A 39 0.96 0.65 -6.38
C SER A 39 2.24 0.26 -7.13
N SER A 40 3.06 1.24 -7.51
CA SER A 40 4.35 0.97 -8.13
C SER A 40 5.29 0.24 -7.18
N MET A 41 5.27 0.62 -5.90
CA MET A 41 6.07 -0.07 -4.89
C MET A 41 5.63 -1.53 -4.76
N LEU A 42 4.32 -1.77 -4.75
CA LEU A 42 3.81 -3.14 -4.68
C LEU A 42 4.26 -3.96 -5.88
N SER A 43 4.21 -3.39 -7.08
CA SER A 43 4.68 -4.07 -8.28
C SER A 43 6.15 -4.48 -8.16
N ALA A 44 6.99 -3.57 -7.65
CA ALA A 44 8.40 -3.87 -7.45
C ALA A 44 8.61 -5.00 -6.44
N VAL A 45 7.83 -4.98 -5.36
CA VAL A 45 7.92 -6.02 -4.33
C VAL A 45 7.45 -7.37 -4.87
N MET A 46 6.44 -7.38 -5.74
CA MET A 46 5.99 -8.61 -6.38
C MET A 46 7.08 -9.21 -7.26
N GLU A 47 7.87 -8.37 -7.94
CA GLU A 47 9.02 -8.86 -8.69
C GLU A 47 10.07 -9.48 -7.76
N MET A 48 10.31 -8.85 -6.61
CA MET A 48 11.24 -9.40 -5.62
C MET A 48 10.77 -10.76 -5.12
N LEU A 49 9.45 -10.89 -4.92
CA LEU A 49 8.86 -12.15 -4.49
C LEU A 49 9.13 -13.25 -5.52
N GLU A 50 8.92 -12.95 -6.79
CA GLU A 50 9.16 -13.90 -7.86
C GLU A 50 10.63 -14.29 -7.96
N LYS A 51 11.54 -13.33 -7.77
CA LYS A 51 12.97 -13.62 -7.77
C LYS A 51 13.37 -14.48 -6.58
N GLY A 52 12.78 -14.22 -5.42
CA GLY A 52 13.03 -15.07 -4.25
C GLY A 52 12.65 -16.51 -4.50
N LYS A 53 11.51 -16.74 -5.17
CA LYS A 53 11.09 -18.09 -5.57
C LYS A 53 12.05 -18.68 -6.60
N LYS A 54 12.34 -17.92 -7.65
CA LYS A 54 13.17 -18.40 -8.77
C LYS A 54 14.54 -18.83 -8.34
N TYR A 55 15.17 -18.05 -7.45
CA TYR A 55 16.53 -18.31 -7.01
C TYR A 55 16.59 -19.04 -5.67
N LYS A 56 15.44 -19.45 -5.15
CA LYS A 56 15.35 -20.18 -3.87
C LYS A 56 16.00 -19.42 -2.72
N ASP A 57 15.85 -18.10 -2.73
CA ASP A 57 16.34 -17.22 -1.68
C ASP A 57 15.23 -17.02 -0.65
N GLU A 58 15.29 -17.80 0.42
CA GLU A 58 14.24 -17.82 1.43
C GLU A 58 14.10 -16.47 2.13
N ASN A 59 15.21 -15.85 2.47
CA ASN A 59 15.17 -14.56 3.17
C ASN A 59 14.54 -13.48 2.29
N LEU A 60 14.93 -13.42 1.03
CA LEU A 60 14.35 -12.48 0.09
C LEU A 60 12.85 -12.76 -0.08
N TYR A 61 12.49 -14.04 -0.25
CA TYR A 61 11.10 -14.41 -0.47
C TYR A 61 10.20 -13.96 0.69
N TYR A 62 10.58 -14.29 1.93
CA TYR A 62 9.71 -13.99 3.06
C TYR A 62 9.69 -12.51 3.41
N SER A 63 10.80 -11.80 3.21
CA SER A 63 10.80 -10.35 3.39
C SER A 63 9.90 -9.66 2.38
N ALA A 64 9.98 -10.08 1.12
CA ALA A 64 9.11 -9.53 0.08
C ALA A 64 7.64 -9.90 0.34
N LEU A 65 7.38 -11.12 0.79
CA LEU A 65 6.03 -11.58 1.10
C LEU A 65 5.37 -10.70 2.16
N ASP A 66 6.08 -10.44 3.26
CA ASP A 66 5.56 -9.61 4.33
C ASP A 66 5.22 -8.20 3.84
N LEU A 67 6.14 -7.62 3.09
CA LEU A 67 5.94 -6.26 2.58
C LEU A 67 4.80 -6.22 1.56
N ALA A 68 4.72 -7.21 0.68
CA ALA A 68 3.65 -7.29 -0.31
C ALA A 68 2.28 -7.35 0.37
N LYS A 69 2.16 -8.13 1.43
CA LYS A 69 0.90 -8.22 2.18
C LYS A 69 0.52 -6.89 2.81
N GLN A 70 1.48 -6.18 3.36
CA GLN A 70 1.21 -4.86 3.97
C GLN A 70 0.76 -3.86 2.93
N LEU A 71 1.46 -3.77 1.81
CA LEU A 71 1.12 -2.82 0.74
C LEU A 71 -0.22 -3.18 0.11
N ARG A 72 -0.47 -4.46 -0.11
CA ARG A 72 -1.76 -4.91 -0.64
C ARG A 72 -2.90 -4.52 0.28
N GLY A 73 -2.72 -4.69 1.58
CA GLY A 73 -3.75 -4.33 2.55
C GLY A 73 -4.08 -2.85 2.51
N GLN A 74 -3.06 -2.00 2.45
CA GLN A 74 -3.27 -0.57 2.37
C GLN A 74 -3.92 -0.15 1.06
N LEU A 75 -3.50 -0.73 -0.06
CA LEU A 75 -4.09 -0.41 -1.35
C LEU A 75 -5.51 -0.93 -1.49
N THR A 76 -5.81 -2.09 -0.91
CA THR A 76 -7.17 -2.61 -0.91
C THR A 76 -8.11 -1.62 -0.22
N HIS A 77 -7.71 -1.12 0.94
CA HIS A 77 -8.51 -0.14 1.66
C HIS A 77 -8.65 1.16 0.87
N TYR A 78 -7.55 1.62 0.28
CA TYR A 78 -7.55 2.81 -0.55
C TYR A 78 -8.53 2.66 -1.72
N GLU A 79 -8.51 1.51 -2.40
CA GLU A 79 -9.42 1.25 -3.52
C GLU A 79 -10.88 1.24 -3.08
N GLU A 80 -11.16 0.71 -1.89
CA GLU A 80 -12.51 0.72 -1.35
C GLU A 80 -13.00 2.15 -1.12
N ILE A 81 -12.14 3.02 -0.62
CA ILE A 81 -12.50 4.43 -0.40
C ILE A 81 -12.71 5.13 -1.75
N LEU A 82 -11.83 4.91 -2.72
CA LEU A 82 -12.02 5.49 -4.06
C LEU A 82 -13.37 5.08 -4.64
N GLU A 83 -13.70 3.81 -4.53
CA GLU A 83 -14.94 3.28 -5.06
C GLU A 83 -16.15 3.92 -4.38
N SER A 84 -16.12 4.03 -3.05
CA SER A 84 -17.20 4.62 -2.30
C SER A 84 -17.38 6.11 -2.56
N GLU A 85 -16.30 6.80 -2.92
CA GLU A 85 -16.32 8.24 -3.17
C GLU A 85 -16.44 8.59 -4.66
N GLY A 86 -16.54 7.59 -5.53
CA GLY A 86 -16.72 7.81 -6.95
C GLY A 86 -15.49 8.20 -7.72
N PHE A 87 -14.31 7.94 -7.19
CA PHE A 87 -13.06 8.20 -7.90
C PHE A 87 -12.65 6.99 -8.73
N GLU A 88 -12.02 7.28 -9.85
CA GLU A 88 -11.37 6.22 -10.64
C GLU A 88 -10.05 5.84 -9.99
N ARG A 89 -9.68 4.58 -10.16
CA ARG A 89 -8.40 4.10 -9.68
C ARG A 89 -7.28 4.64 -10.58
N PRO A 90 -6.22 5.25 -10.00
CA PRO A 90 -5.17 5.88 -10.80
C PRO A 90 -4.11 4.90 -11.32
N TYR A 91 -4.41 3.63 -11.37
CA TYR A 91 -3.54 2.57 -11.88
C TYR A 91 -4.42 1.40 -12.31
N THR A 92 -3.85 0.45 -13.06
CA THR A 92 -4.64 -0.64 -13.64
C THR A 92 -4.81 -1.83 -12.71
N MET A 93 -3.85 -2.06 -11.83
CA MET A 93 -3.90 -3.17 -10.88
C MET A 93 -5.09 -3.02 -9.94
N VAL A 94 -5.66 -4.16 -9.53
CA VAL A 94 -6.66 -4.20 -8.46
C VAL A 94 -6.04 -4.98 -7.31
N ALA A 95 -5.69 -4.28 -6.22
CA ALA A 95 -4.90 -4.88 -5.14
C ALA A 95 -5.59 -6.08 -4.50
N ARG A 96 -6.90 -5.99 -4.28
CA ARG A 96 -7.65 -7.09 -3.64
C ARG A 96 -7.69 -8.36 -4.49
N GLU A 97 -7.41 -8.25 -5.79
CA GLU A 97 -7.41 -9.40 -6.69
C GLU A 97 -6.05 -10.06 -6.82
N LEU A 98 -5.02 -9.47 -6.24
CA LEU A 98 -3.70 -10.06 -6.29
C LEU A 98 -3.63 -11.31 -5.43
N ASN A 99 -3.11 -12.38 -6.00
CA ASN A 99 -2.95 -13.64 -5.30
C ASN A 99 -1.57 -13.68 -4.63
N ILE A 100 -1.53 -13.34 -3.35
CA ILE A 100 -0.29 -13.33 -2.57
C ILE A 100 -0.41 -14.43 -1.51
N VAL A 101 0.15 -15.58 -1.81
CA VAL A 101 0.11 -16.73 -0.91
C VAL A 101 1.53 -17.21 -0.64
N ASP A 102 1.71 -17.86 0.51
CA ASP A 102 2.98 -18.45 0.87
C ASP A 102 3.08 -19.81 0.18
N ASP A 103 3.79 -19.84 -0.95
CA ASP A 103 3.96 -21.05 -1.74
C ASP A 103 5.42 -21.34 -2.06
N PHE A 104 6.32 -20.84 -1.22
CA PHE A 104 7.76 -20.99 -1.46
C PHE A 104 8.16 -22.46 -1.65
N GLU A 105 7.59 -23.33 -0.85
CA GLU A 105 7.89 -24.76 -0.91
C GLU A 105 7.35 -25.46 -2.15
N ASN A 106 6.47 -24.80 -2.88
CA ASN A 106 5.83 -25.35 -4.06
C ASN A 106 6.45 -24.89 -5.37
N THR A 107 7.63 -24.33 -5.31
CA THR A 107 8.31 -23.80 -6.51
C THR A 107 9.22 -24.86 -7.16
#